data_8918a85978cb449cf158c9b6ee2e673a
#
_entry.id   8918a85978cb449cf158c9b6ee2e673a
#
_cell.length_a   1.000
_cell.length_b   1.000
_cell.length_c   1.000
_cell.angle_alpha   90.00
_cell.angle_beta   90.00
_cell.angle_gamma   90.00
#
_symmetry.space_group_name_H-M   'P 1'
#
loop_
_entity.id
_entity.type
_entity.pdbx_description
1 polymer ?
#
loop_
_entity_poly.entity_id
_entity_poly.type
_entity_poly.pdbx_seq_one_letter_code
_entity_poly.pdbx_strand_id
1 'polypeptide(L)'
;MSVPKGERNKSKREFDDLFFTVYRDAIDTISHQFYASDTKKVTYKFLIDDKSREILFICDAILRNIRVANSIYPQALSEYYDRRNQQNHAIGLCYALLTNYQIVANVIELPERRLITNIENATHLINAIRAWRKSDNHFKNELKAKAKDDAKKSDSAEAQKVEKASSEKGKDTTDKK
;
A
#
# COMPACT_ATOMS: atom_id res chain seq x y z
N MET A 1 13.40 18.59 -0.94
CA MET A 1 14.57 17.91 -1.54
C MET A 1 14.05 16.70 -2.33
N SER A 2 14.29 16.64 -3.63
CA SER A 2 13.89 15.48 -4.44
C SER A 2 14.92 14.36 -4.22
N VAL A 3 14.43 13.16 -3.92
CA VAL A 3 15.27 11.95 -3.82
C VAL A 3 16.04 11.76 -5.14
N PRO A 4 17.36 11.55 -5.11
CA PRO A 4 18.18 11.38 -6.30
C PRO A 4 17.62 10.29 -7.22
N LYS A 5 17.62 10.53 -8.54
CA LYS A 5 17.06 9.59 -9.55
C LYS A 5 17.59 8.16 -9.44
N GLY A 6 18.82 7.96 -8.94
CA GLY A 6 19.44 6.64 -8.75
C GLY A 6 18.82 5.81 -7.61
N GLU A 7 18.30 6.42 -6.55
CA GLU A 7 17.70 5.72 -5.42
C GLU A 7 16.24 5.35 -5.70
N ARG A 8 15.51 6.12 -6.52
CA ARG A 8 14.14 5.78 -6.95
C ARG A 8 14.08 4.48 -7.76
N ASN A 9 15.10 4.19 -8.56
CA ASN A 9 15.14 2.99 -9.40
C ASN A 9 15.49 1.71 -8.61
N LYS A 10 16.22 1.79 -7.50
CA LYS A 10 16.53 0.63 -6.65
C LYS A 10 15.32 0.13 -5.88
N SER A 11 14.57 1.02 -5.22
CA SER A 11 13.40 0.62 -4.43
C SER A 11 12.28 0.01 -5.29
N LYS A 12 12.09 0.50 -6.52
CA LYS A 12 11.06 -0.02 -7.42
C LYS A 12 11.39 -1.43 -7.92
N ARG A 13 12.66 -1.71 -8.22
CA ARG A 13 13.12 -3.05 -8.61
C ARG A 13 13.01 -4.04 -7.46
N GLU A 14 13.37 -3.63 -6.25
CA GLU A 14 13.33 -4.50 -5.07
C GLU A 14 11.92 -5.01 -4.76
N PHE A 15 10.88 -4.17 -4.86
CA PHE A 15 9.50 -4.60 -4.70
C PHE A 15 9.03 -5.52 -5.83
N ASP A 16 9.38 -5.21 -7.08
CA ASP A 16 9.03 -6.05 -8.21
C ASP A 16 9.72 -7.41 -8.08
N ASP A 17 11.01 -7.45 -7.71
CA ASP A 17 11.77 -8.70 -7.54
C ASP A 17 11.20 -9.57 -6.41
N LEU A 18 10.88 -8.96 -5.25
CA LEU A 18 10.24 -9.65 -4.13
C LEU A 18 8.86 -10.19 -4.51
N PHE A 19 8.05 -9.38 -5.18
CA PHE A 19 6.73 -9.79 -5.62
C PHE A 19 6.81 -10.96 -6.62
N PHE A 20 7.69 -10.86 -7.63
CA PHE A 20 7.83 -11.93 -8.62
C PHE A 20 8.41 -13.21 -8.02
N THR A 21 9.20 -13.12 -6.95
CA THR A 21 9.61 -14.28 -6.18
C THR A 21 8.41 -14.94 -5.52
N VAL A 22 7.57 -14.19 -4.81
CA VAL A 22 6.33 -14.70 -4.19
C VAL A 22 5.39 -15.31 -5.24
N TYR A 23 5.25 -14.66 -6.39
CA TYR A 23 4.39 -15.16 -7.48
C TYR A 23 4.91 -16.48 -8.08
N ARG A 24 6.22 -16.59 -8.30
CA ARG A 24 6.86 -17.82 -8.79
C ARG A 24 6.69 -18.95 -7.79
N ASP A 25 6.93 -18.68 -6.51
CA ASP A 25 6.74 -19.66 -5.44
C ASP A 25 5.29 -20.16 -5.38
N ALA A 26 4.32 -19.26 -5.62
CA ALA A 26 2.91 -19.64 -5.70
C ALA A 26 2.65 -20.62 -6.85
N ILE A 27 3.16 -20.34 -8.06
CA ILE A 27 3.03 -21.23 -9.22
C ILE A 27 3.70 -22.55 -8.96
N ASP A 28 4.92 -22.54 -8.42
CA ASP A 28 5.70 -23.76 -8.13
C ASP A 28 5.01 -24.64 -7.07
N THR A 29 4.45 -24.01 -6.04
CA THR A 29 3.69 -24.70 -5.00
C THR A 29 2.42 -25.34 -5.56
N ILE A 30 1.66 -24.62 -6.35
CA ILE A 30 0.46 -25.13 -7.01
C ILE A 30 0.86 -26.33 -7.89
N SER A 31 1.84 -26.15 -8.78
CA SER A 31 2.20 -27.16 -9.78
C SER A 31 2.83 -28.42 -9.16
N HIS A 32 3.74 -28.26 -8.19
CA HIS A 32 4.55 -29.36 -7.70
C HIS A 32 4.09 -29.90 -6.35
N GLN A 33 3.38 -29.12 -5.54
CA GLN A 33 2.94 -29.55 -4.22
C GLN A 33 1.45 -29.90 -4.19
N PHE A 34 0.60 -29.06 -4.79
CA PHE A 34 -0.84 -29.26 -4.73
C PHE A 34 -1.32 -30.33 -5.72
N TYR A 35 -0.77 -30.36 -6.93
CA TYR A 35 -1.15 -31.32 -7.97
C TYR A 35 -0.25 -32.59 -8.07
N ALA A 36 0.72 -32.75 -7.18
CA ALA A 36 1.49 -33.98 -7.16
C ALA A 36 0.59 -35.20 -6.94
N SER A 37 0.86 -36.31 -7.65
CA SER A 37 0.05 -37.53 -7.61
C SER A 37 0.01 -38.13 -6.18
N ASP A 38 -1.17 -38.04 -5.55
CA ASP A 38 -1.46 -38.56 -4.22
C ASP A 38 -2.97 -38.80 -4.16
N THR A 39 -3.39 -39.93 -3.53
CA THR A 39 -4.80 -40.30 -3.40
C THR A 39 -5.64 -39.22 -2.68
N LYS A 40 -5.10 -38.58 -1.63
CA LYS A 40 -5.79 -37.48 -0.94
C LYS A 40 -5.99 -36.27 -1.84
N LYS A 41 -4.99 -35.93 -2.65
CA LYS A 41 -5.09 -34.82 -3.60
C LYS A 41 -6.12 -35.06 -4.68
N VAL A 42 -6.27 -36.29 -5.12
CA VAL A 42 -7.36 -36.67 -6.06
C VAL A 42 -8.72 -36.45 -5.40
N THR A 43 -8.88 -36.90 -4.14
CA THR A 43 -10.13 -36.75 -3.38
C THR A 43 -10.52 -35.27 -3.18
N TYR A 44 -9.55 -34.40 -2.91
CA TYR A 44 -9.77 -32.99 -2.66
C TYR A 44 -9.48 -32.08 -3.87
N LYS A 45 -9.46 -32.64 -5.08
CA LYS A 45 -9.15 -31.90 -6.30
C LYS A 45 -9.97 -30.62 -6.46
N PHE A 46 -11.25 -30.67 -6.16
CA PHE A 46 -12.12 -29.49 -6.21
C PHE A 46 -11.60 -28.33 -5.33
N LEU A 47 -11.23 -28.61 -4.10
CA LEU A 47 -10.69 -27.61 -3.18
C LEU A 47 -9.33 -27.08 -3.69
N ILE A 48 -8.48 -27.97 -4.20
CA ILE A 48 -7.17 -27.59 -4.74
C ILE A 48 -7.35 -26.65 -5.95
N ASP A 49 -8.25 -27.01 -6.87
CA ASP A 49 -8.53 -26.20 -8.06
C ASP A 49 -9.08 -24.81 -7.68
N ASP A 50 -9.99 -24.75 -6.70
CA ASP A 50 -10.57 -23.50 -6.22
C ASP A 50 -9.51 -22.61 -5.54
N LYS A 51 -8.76 -23.18 -4.60
CA LYS A 51 -7.73 -22.43 -3.87
C LYS A 51 -6.55 -22.04 -4.73
N SER A 52 -6.18 -22.84 -5.71
CA SER A 52 -5.14 -22.48 -6.69
C SER A 52 -5.51 -21.23 -7.48
N ARG A 53 -6.76 -21.13 -7.95
CA ARG A 53 -7.25 -19.93 -8.63
C ARG A 53 -7.29 -18.72 -7.71
N GLU A 54 -7.75 -18.92 -6.47
CA GLU A 54 -7.79 -17.84 -5.47
C GLU A 54 -6.37 -17.34 -5.14
N ILE A 55 -5.39 -18.23 -4.97
CA ILE A 55 -3.99 -17.88 -4.72
C ILE A 55 -3.44 -16.99 -5.86
N LEU A 56 -3.64 -17.38 -7.13
CA LEU A 56 -3.16 -16.59 -8.26
C LEU A 56 -3.88 -15.24 -8.35
N PHE A 57 -5.18 -15.20 -8.11
CA PHE A 57 -5.95 -13.94 -8.05
C PHE A 57 -5.45 -13.02 -6.93
N ILE A 58 -5.13 -13.56 -5.76
CA ILE A 58 -4.55 -12.79 -4.65
C ILE A 58 -3.19 -12.22 -5.05
N CYS A 59 -2.33 -13.00 -5.69
CA CYS A 59 -1.04 -12.52 -6.17
C CYS A 59 -1.20 -11.33 -7.14
N ASP A 60 -2.10 -11.44 -8.12
CA ASP A 60 -2.39 -10.35 -9.04
C ASP A 60 -2.93 -9.10 -8.31
N ALA A 61 -3.78 -9.30 -7.31
CA ALA A 61 -4.32 -8.22 -6.50
C ALA A 61 -3.24 -7.54 -5.64
N ILE A 62 -2.27 -8.28 -5.08
CA ILE A 62 -1.12 -7.73 -4.36
C ILE A 62 -0.34 -6.79 -5.28
N LEU A 63 0.04 -7.26 -6.47
CA LEU A 63 0.79 -6.45 -7.44
C LEU A 63 0.03 -5.18 -7.83
N ARG A 64 -1.27 -5.31 -8.10
CA ARG A 64 -2.13 -4.18 -8.45
C ARG A 64 -2.11 -3.12 -7.35
N ASN A 65 -2.32 -3.51 -6.09
CA ASN A 65 -2.33 -2.57 -4.97
C ASN A 65 -0.97 -1.90 -4.77
N ILE A 66 0.14 -2.64 -4.90
CA ILE A 66 1.50 -2.07 -4.84
C ILE A 66 1.69 -1.02 -5.95
N ARG A 67 1.30 -1.34 -7.20
CA ARG A 67 1.46 -0.43 -8.32
C ARG A 67 0.58 0.82 -8.21
N VAL A 68 -0.68 0.66 -7.78
CA VAL A 68 -1.57 1.79 -7.52
C VAL A 68 -1.00 2.67 -6.42
N ALA A 69 -0.58 2.10 -5.28
CA ALA A 69 0.06 2.87 -4.23
C ALA A 69 1.31 3.63 -4.72
N ASN A 70 2.13 2.99 -5.56
CA ASN A 70 3.35 3.61 -6.09
C ASN A 70 3.07 4.72 -7.13
N SER A 71 1.93 4.69 -7.80
CA SER A 71 1.53 5.74 -8.74
C SER A 71 1.03 7.02 -8.05
N ILE A 72 0.57 6.93 -6.80
CA ILE A 72 0.09 8.07 -6.03
C ILE A 72 1.29 8.80 -5.42
N TYR A 73 1.54 10.04 -5.86
CA TYR A 73 2.48 10.96 -5.23
C TYR A 73 1.68 12.01 -4.44
N PRO A 74 1.64 11.93 -3.10
CA PRO A 74 0.71 12.71 -2.31
C PRO A 74 0.96 14.22 -2.40
N GLN A 75 -0.02 14.98 -2.88
CA GLN A 75 -0.08 16.45 -2.86
C GLN A 75 -1.05 16.95 -1.78
N ALA A 76 -2.01 16.09 -1.38
CA ALA A 76 -2.99 16.34 -0.34
C ALA A 76 -3.03 15.19 0.67
N LEU A 77 -3.58 15.46 1.87
CA LEU A 77 -3.73 14.41 2.91
C LEU A 77 -4.65 13.27 2.46
N SER A 78 -5.66 13.53 1.64
CA SER A 78 -6.52 12.49 1.05
C SER A 78 -5.70 11.51 0.22
N GLU A 79 -4.85 12.00 -0.69
CA GLU A 79 -3.99 11.16 -1.53
C GLU A 79 -2.97 10.36 -0.69
N TYR A 80 -2.45 10.96 0.39
CA TYR A 80 -1.62 10.22 1.34
C TYR A 80 -2.38 9.04 1.96
N TYR A 81 -3.64 9.25 2.35
CA TYR A 81 -4.45 8.17 2.91
C TYR A 81 -4.84 7.14 1.87
N ASP A 82 -5.11 7.53 0.63
CA ASP A 82 -5.39 6.61 -0.47
C ASP A 82 -4.19 5.71 -0.76
N ARG A 83 -3.00 6.29 -0.87
CA ARG A 83 -1.74 5.52 -1.00
C ARG A 83 -1.57 4.53 0.14
N ARG A 84 -1.80 4.98 1.38
CA ARG A 84 -1.69 4.14 2.58
C ARG A 84 -2.72 3.01 2.60
N ASN A 85 -3.93 3.25 2.13
CA ASN A 85 -4.96 2.24 2.02
C ASN A 85 -4.55 1.14 1.03
N GLN A 86 -4.00 1.49 -0.11
CA GLN A 86 -3.50 0.50 -1.08
C GLN A 86 -2.36 -0.35 -0.49
N GLN A 87 -1.44 0.27 0.26
CA GLN A 87 -0.39 -0.47 0.96
C GLN A 87 -0.96 -1.43 2.02
N ASN A 88 -1.99 -1.00 2.77
CA ASN A 88 -2.67 -1.85 3.75
C ASN A 88 -3.39 -3.03 3.08
N HIS A 89 -4.06 -2.79 1.95
CA HIS A 89 -4.72 -3.84 1.17
C HIS A 89 -3.70 -4.87 0.66
N ALA A 90 -2.54 -4.42 0.14
CA ALA A 90 -1.48 -5.34 -0.27
C ALA A 90 -0.98 -6.21 0.88
N ILE A 91 -0.79 -5.64 2.08
CA ILE A 91 -0.41 -6.40 3.29
C ILE A 91 -1.51 -7.43 3.66
N GLY A 92 -2.78 -7.01 3.66
CA GLY A 92 -3.90 -7.89 3.96
C GLY A 92 -4.01 -9.08 2.99
N LEU A 93 -3.78 -8.82 1.70
CA LEU A 93 -3.74 -9.85 0.67
C LEU A 93 -2.56 -10.82 0.84
N CYS A 94 -1.39 -10.36 1.29
CA CYS A 94 -0.30 -11.27 1.63
C CYS A 94 -0.69 -12.22 2.79
N TYR A 95 -1.42 -11.76 3.79
CA TYR A 95 -1.95 -12.65 4.84
C TYR A 95 -3.01 -13.61 4.31
N ALA A 96 -3.89 -13.17 3.41
CA ALA A 96 -4.86 -14.03 2.75
C ALA A 96 -4.16 -15.13 1.93
N LEU A 97 -3.06 -14.81 1.25
CA LEU A 97 -2.22 -15.78 0.54
C LEU A 97 -1.70 -16.86 1.48
N LEU A 98 -1.11 -16.46 2.63
CA LEU A 98 -0.61 -17.40 3.64
C LEU A 98 -1.72 -18.28 4.21
N THR A 99 -2.91 -17.72 4.43
CA THR A 99 -4.09 -18.47 4.91
C THR A 99 -4.52 -19.52 3.88
N ASN A 100 -4.54 -19.19 2.59
CA ASN A 100 -4.90 -20.15 1.54
C ASN A 100 -3.88 -21.30 1.44
N TYR A 101 -2.59 -21.03 1.55
CA TYR A 101 -1.57 -22.08 1.65
C TYR A 101 -1.83 -23.00 2.84
N GLN A 102 -2.14 -22.44 3.99
CA GLN A 102 -2.39 -23.22 5.21
C GLN A 102 -3.65 -24.09 5.08
N ILE A 103 -4.72 -23.57 4.49
CA ILE A 103 -5.97 -24.34 4.27
C ILE A 103 -5.67 -25.56 3.40
N VAL A 104 -5.03 -25.37 2.25
CA VAL A 104 -4.72 -26.50 1.35
C VAL A 104 -3.76 -27.49 2.02
N ALA A 105 -2.68 -26.98 2.65
CA ALA A 105 -1.71 -27.82 3.31
C ALA A 105 -2.32 -28.71 4.39
N ASN A 106 -3.23 -28.18 5.20
CA ASN A 106 -3.92 -28.94 6.24
C ASN A 106 -4.84 -30.01 5.67
N VAL A 107 -5.56 -29.72 4.59
CA VAL A 107 -6.52 -30.68 3.98
C VAL A 107 -5.79 -31.83 3.29
N ILE A 108 -4.72 -31.56 2.57
CA ILE A 108 -3.93 -32.59 1.88
C ILE A 108 -2.78 -33.15 2.72
N GLU A 109 -2.69 -32.75 4.00
CA GLU A 109 -1.63 -33.14 4.93
C GLU A 109 -0.20 -32.88 4.38
N LEU A 110 -0.03 -31.73 3.73
CA LEU A 110 1.27 -31.31 3.20
C LEU A 110 2.19 -30.93 4.36
N PRO A 111 3.41 -31.49 4.44
CA PRO A 111 4.36 -31.11 5.48
C PRO A 111 4.69 -29.61 5.42
N GLU A 112 4.61 -28.90 6.55
CA GLU A 112 4.87 -27.46 6.65
C GLU A 112 6.21 -27.05 6.03
N ARG A 113 7.25 -27.89 6.18
CA ARG A 113 8.58 -27.65 5.58
C ARG A 113 8.54 -27.38 4.08
N ARG A 114 7.50 -27.83 3.36
CA ARG A 114 7.34 -27.58 1.92
C ARG A 114 6.81 -26.18 1.60
N LEU A 115 6.30 -25.50 2.60
CA LEU A 115 5.77 -24.13 2.48
C LEU A 115 6.67 -23.08 3.16
N ILE A 116 7.76 -23.48 3.82
CA ILE A 116 8.61 -22.56 4.59
C ILE A 116 9.09 -21.40 3.70
N THR A 117 9.65 -21.70 2.53
CA THR A 117 10.15 -20.68 1.60
C THR A 117 9.06 -19.71 1.16
N ASN A 118 7.85 -20.21 0.87
CA ASN A 118 6.70 -19.36 0.49
C ASN A 118 6.31 -18.42 1.63
N ILE A 119 6.29 -18.95 2.87
CA ILE A 119 5.95 -18.18 4.07
C ILE A 119 7.02 -17.10 4.32
N GLU A 120 8.29 -17.44 4.20
CA GLU A 120 9.40 -16.51 4.37
C GLU A 120 9.36 -15.40 3.33
N ASN A 121 9.21 -15.72 2.04
CA ASN A 121 9.18 -14.75 0.96
C ASN A 121 7.95 -13.84 1.04
N ALA A 122 6.77 -14.37 1.35
CA ALA A 122 5.58 -13.57 1.61
C ALA A 122 5.76 -12.66 2.84
N THR A 123 6.43 -13.14 3.89
CA THR A 123 6.75 -12.35 5.09
C THR A 123 7.75 -11.24 4.78
N HIS A 124 8.77 -11.51 3.95
CA HIS A 124 9.69 -10.49 3.46
C HIS A 124 8.96 -9.40 2.68
N LEU A 125 8.03 -9.75 1.80
CA LEU A 125 7.20 -8.79 1.06
C LEU A 125 6.34 -7.94 2.02
N ILE A 126 5.69 -8.55 3.00
CA ILE A 126 4.93 -7.82 4.04
C ILE A 126 5.81 -6.80 4.75
N ASN A 127 7.00 -7.21 5.16
CA ASN A 127 7.92 -6.35 5.91
C ASN A 127 8.45 -5.20 5.04
N ALA A 128 8.72 -5.45 3.77
CA ALA A 128 9.11 -4.42 2.80
C ALA A 128 7.99 -3.38 2.62
N ILE A 129 6.73 -3.82 2.43
CA ILE A 129 5.58 -2.90 2.31
C ILE A 129 5.38 -2.10 3.62
N ARG A 130 5.56 -2.72 4.78
CA ARG A 130 5.50 -2.03 6.09
C ARG A 130 6.58 -0.97 6.24
N ALA A 131 7.81 -1.28 5.84
CA ALA A 131 8.93 -0.33 5.85
C ALA A 131 8.65 0.85 4.92
N TRP A 132 8.17 0.58 3.70
CA TRP A 132 7.74 1.59 2.76
C TRP A 132 6.62 2.49 3.34
N ARG A 133 5.57 1.88 3.91
CA ARG A 133 4.49 2.60 4.57
C ARG A 133 4.98 3.48 5.72
N LYS A 134 6.01 3.04 6.44
CA LYS A 134 6.65 3.82 7.52
C LYS A 134 7.43 5.02 6.94
N SER A 135 8.17 4.81 5.85
CA SER A 135 8.91 5.88 5.19
C SER A 135 7.99 6.98 4.64
N ASP A 136 6.79 6.63 4.19
CA ASP A 136 5.81 7.60 3.67
C ASP A 136 5.24 8.57 4.75
N ASN A 137 5.55 8.36 6.03
CA ASN A 137 5.10 9.27 7.10
C ASN A 137 5.65 10.71 6.95
N HIS A 138 6.78 10.89 6.23
CA HIS A 138 7.31 12.24 5.93
C HIS A 138 6.30 13.07 5.12
N PHE A 139 5.60 12.47 4.12
CA PHE A 139 4.55 13.16 3.36
C PHE A 139 3.44 13.69 4.27
N LYS A 140 2.99 12.88 5.24
CA LYS A 140 1.97 13.29 6.20
C LYS A 140 2.40 14.52 7.00
N ASN A 141 3.65 14.55 7.44
CA ASN A 141 4.17 15.64 8.24
C ASN A 141 4.31 16.92 7.41
N GLU A 142 4.84 16.82 6.19
CA GLU A 142 4.96 17.95 5.27
C GLU A 142 3.59 18.52 4.88
N LEU A 143 2.62 17.67 4.54
CA LEU A 143 1.27 18.10 4.16
C LEU A 143 0.52 18.75 5.33
N LYS A 144 0.72 18.25 6.57
CA LYS A 144 0.16 18.90 7.77
C LYS A 144 0.80 20.24 8.07
N ALA A 145 2.10 20.39 7.82
CA ALA A 145 2.80 21.66 8.00
C ALA A 145 2.28 22.69 6.97
N LYS A 146 2.19 22.32 5.70
CA LYS A 146 1.63 23.17 4.64
C LYS A 146 0.21 23.63 4.97
N ALA A 147 -0.67 22.72 5.37
CA ALA A 147 -2.06 23.06 5.71
C ALA A 147 -2.15 24.07 6.86
N LYS A 148 -1.24 23.99 7.85
CA LYS A 148 -1.18 24.97 8.95
C LYS A 148 -0.68 26.35 8.50
N ASP A 149 0.30 26.38 7.60
CA ASP A 149 0.84 27.62 7.08
C ASP A 149 -0.17 28.34 6.17
N ASP A 150 -0.92 27.58 5.36
CA ASP A 150 -1.98 28.12 4.51
C ASP A 150 -3.16 28.68 5.34
N ALA A 151 -3.53 27.99 6.42
CA ALA A 151 -4.54 28.50 7.36
C ALA A 151 -4.11 29.82 8.01
N LYS A 152 -2.85 29.91 8.48
CA LYS A 152 -2.33 31.17 9.06
C LYS A 152 -2.29 32.31 8.07
N LYS A 153 -1.99 32.04 6.79
CA LYS A 153 -1.97 33.06 5.73
C LYS A 153 -3.39 33.55 5.41
N SER A 154 -4.39 32.66 5.42
CA SER A 154 -5.79 33.06 5.20
C SER A 154 -6.31 33.94 6.32
N ASP A 155 -6.04 33.58 7.61
CA ASP A 155 -6.45 34.35 8.77
C ASP A 155 -5.80 35.74 8.78
N SER A 156 -4.51 35.83 8.41
CA SER A 156 -3.82 37.13 8.35
C SER A 156 -4.31 38.02 7.19
N ALA A 157 -4.68 37.41 6.05
CA ALA A 157 -5.24 38.15 4.92
C ALA A 157 -6.67 38.68 5.19
N GLU A 158 -7.46 37.93 5.94
CA GLU A 158 -8.80 38.32 6.36
C GLU A 158 -8.76 39.43 7.39
N ALA A 159 -7.85 39.36 8.37
CA ALA A 159 -7.62 40.42 9.34
C ALA A 159 -7.20 41.75 8.67
N GLN A 160 -6.31 41.71 7.67
CA GLN A 160 -5.90 42.91 6.92
C GLN A 160 -7.03 43.51 6.07
N LYS A 161 -7.96 42.71 5.55
CA LYS A 161 -9.12 43.17 4.83
C LYS A 161 -10.11 43.90 5.75
N VAL A 162 -10.34 43.40 6.95
CA VAL A 162 -11.20 44.00 7.98
C VAL A 162 -10.62 45.33 8.45
N GLU A 163 -9.32 45.42 8.65
CA GLU A 163 -8.64 46.66 9.09
C GLU A 163 -8.69 47.74 8.00
N LYS A 164 -8.50 47.39 6.73
CA LYS A 164 -8.68 48.35 5.61
C LYS A 164 -10.12 48.82 5.46
N ALA A 165 -11.11 47.94 5.59
CA ALA A 165 -12.51 48.31 5.50
C ALA A 165 -12.98 49.23 6.65
N SER A 166 -12.38 49.06 7.84
CA SER A 166 -12.66 49.96 8.99
C SER A 166 -12.00 51.34 8.86
N SER A 167 -10.80 51.39 8.24
CA SER A 167 -10.08 52.67 8.01
C SER A 167 -10.72 53.55 6.91
N GLU A 168 -11.36 52.92 5.92
CA GLU A 168 -12.07 53.65 4.85
C GLU A 168 -13.41 54.26 5.34
N LYS A 169 -14.12 53.61 6.26
CA LYS A 169 -15.35 54.17 6.85
C LYS A 169 -15.11 55.33 7.80
N GLY A 170 -13.91 55.52 8.31
CA GLY A 170 -13.56 56.66 9.18
C GLY A 170 -13.22 57.97 8.47
N LYS A 171 -13.04 57.95 7.14
CA LYS A 171 -12.71 59.17 6.37
C LYS A 171 -13.88 59.95 5.80
N ASP A 172 -15.07 59.37 5.78
CA ASP A 172 -16.23 59.97 5.12
C ASP A 172 -17.12 60.84 6.06
N THR A 173 -16.69 61.11 7.29
CA THR A 173 -17.47 61.86 8.27
C THR A 173 -16.89 63.21 8.66
N THR A 174 -15.82 63.71 8.01
CA THR A 174 -15.18 64.99 8.40
C THR A 174 -15.32 66.15 7.40
N ASP A 175 -16.07 65.99 6.31
CA ASP A 175 -16.30 67.11 5.36
C ASP A 175 -17.78 67.54 5.25
N LYS A 176 -18.37 67.92 6.38
CA LYS A 176 -19.60 68.74 6.41
C LYS A 176 -19.59 69.62 7.64
N LYS A 177 -18.91 70.78 7.53
CA LYS A 177 -19.21 72.00 8.25
C LYS A 177 -18.86 73.21 7.40
#